data_9ee40a377f349c65c6a6e69edeca311e
#
_entry.id   9ee40a377f349c65c6a6e69edeca311e
#
_cell.length_a   1.000
_cell.length_b   1.000
_cell.length_c   1.000
_cell.angle_alpha   90.00
_cell.angle_beta   90.00
_cell.angle_gamma   90.00
#
_symmetry.space_group_name_H-M   'P 1'
#
loop_
_entity.id
_entity.type
_entity.pdbx_description
1 polymer ?
#
loop_
_entity_poly.entity_id
_entity_poly.type
_entity_poly.pdbx_seq_one_letter_code
_entity_poly.pdbx_strand_id
1 'polypeptide(L)'
;MPVLKNISTLYTCLDEGGQADVHPIEHAAIVWINDTIEWAGKEPDLPEEYSTEISFDAEGKMVIPGLVDCHTHLCFGGWRADEFEMRIQGRSYLDIAKAGGGILSTVKATRETSEDELYEKAAGLLEKIQQQGVTSIECKSGYGLSLGAELKQLRVYKRLAERSPVHITSTFLGAHTIPPEFKGNRHGYIDLIIGEMIPAVAEENLASFCDIFVEESAFSIDEARQIFEAGKKHGLQPKLHADQLSSGGGAELAAEVGAISADHLEQISDTGIQKMAEAGVVGVTLPLASLYTQQPYLDCRKLVEGGINVAVATDFNPGSAPVYDLPLAMMLTCNHGRLTPAETLKGSTIYAAKAIGTDHRVGSLEPGKSADFAVINSPDINFWMYHFRGTVTDQIFLKGKEGNELQE
;
A
#
# COMPACT_ATOMS: atom_id res chain seq x y z
N MET A 1 5.25 -31.15 6.04
CA MET A 1 4.17 -30.14 5.94
C MET A 1 4.08 -29.44 7.29
N PRO A 2 4.43 -28.19 7.41
CA PRO A 2 4.28 -27.47 8.68
C PRO A 2 2.81 -27.17 9.01
N VAL A 3 2.54 -27.09 10.31
CA VAL A 3 1.22 -26.82 10.87
C VAL A 3 1.37 -25.80 11.99
N LEU A 4 0.61 -24.72 11.99
CA LEU A 4 0.44 -23.83 13.16
C LEU A 4 -0.84 -24.22 13.88
N LYS A 5 -0.73 -24.52 15.19
CA LYS A 5 -1.81 -24.96 16.08
C LYS A 5 -2.04 -23.98 17.22
N ASN A 6 -3.04 -24.29 18.05
CA ASN A 6 -3.36 -23.52 19.25
C ASN A 6 -3.64 -22.04 18.93
N ILE A 7 -4.34 -21.81 17.81
CA ILE A 7 -4.80 -20.48 17.40
C ILE A 7 -6.13 -20.19 18.11
N SER A 8 -6.22 -19.08 18.86
CA SER A 8 -7.48 -18.70 19.51
C SER A 8 -8.54 -18.35 18.47
N THR A 9 -8.19 -17.46 17.54
CA THR A 9 -9.07 -17.03 16.44
C THR A 9 -8.21 -16.82 15.18
N LEU A 10 -8.56 -17.51 14.12
CA LEU A 10 -8.01 -17.33 12.77
C LEU A 10 -8.96 -16.44 11.95
N TYR A 11 -8.54 -15.23 11.63
CA TYR A 11 -9.29 -14.36 10.72
C TYR A 11 -8.86 -14.67 9.28
N THR A 12 -9.73 -15.30 8.50
CA THR A 12 -9.34 -15.71 7.13
C THR A 12 -9.46 -14.61 6.10
N CYS A 13 -10.28 -13.59 6.36
CA CYS A 13 -10.49 -12.42 5.49
C CYS A 13 -10.81 -12.78 4.03
N LEU A 14 -11.66 -13.81 3.81
CA LEU A 14 -12.06 -14.23 2.47
C LEU A 14 -12.70 -13.07 1.69
N ASP A 15 -12.59 -13.14 0.36
CA ASP A 15 -13.21 -12.17 -0.54
C ASP A 15 -14.71 -12.44 -0.76
N GLU A 16 -15.42 -12.69 0.33
CA GLU A 16 -16.85 -12.95 0.36
C GLU A 16 -17.53 -12.00 1.36
N GLY A 17 -18.83 -11.74 1.15
CA GLY A 17 -19.58 -10.84 2.00
C GLY A 17 -19.17 -9.37 1.90
N GLY A 18 -19.56 -8.55 2.88
CA GLY A 18 -19.26 -7.12 2.94
C GLY A 18 -17.91 -6.80 3.57
N GLN A 19 -17.64 -5.48 3.73
CA GLN A 19 -16.41 -4.96 4.32
C GLN A 19 -16.13 -5.53 5.73
N ALA A 20 -17.17 -5.81 6.54
CA ALA A 20 -17.03 -6.31 7.91
C ALA A 20 -16.84 -7.82 8.04
N ASP A 21 -17.01 -8.58 6.96
CA ASP A 21 -16.96 -10.04 6.98
C ASP A 21 -15.51 -10.54 6.92
N VAL A 22 -14.91 -10.78 8.09
CA VAL A 22 -13.53 -11.26 8.23
C VAL A 22 -13.40 -12.76 8.45
N HIS A 23 -14.53 -13.49 8.44
CA HIS A 23 -14.63 -14.96 8.50
C HIS A 23 -13.77 -15.59 9.61
N PRO A 24 -14.04 -15.31 10.90
CA PRO A 24 -13.26 -15.83 12.00
C PRO A 24 -13.52 -17.33 12.23
N ILE A 25 -12.46 -18.09 12.51
CA ILE A 25 -12.50 -19.49 12.91
C ILE A 25 -11.89 -19.59 14.31
N GLU A 26 -12.68 -19.96 15.30
CA GLU A 26 -12.21 -20.15 16.68
C GLU A 26 -11.54 -21.52 16.85
N HIS A 27 -10.51 -21.59 17.72
CA HIS A 27 -9.74 -22.80 18.00
C HIS A 27 -9.21 -23.45 16.73
N ALA A 28 -8.46 -22.67 15.97
CA ALA A 28 -8.06 -23.00 14.61
C ALA A 28 -6.66 -23.60 14.51
N ALA A 29 -6.41 -24.20 13.35
CA ALA A 29 -5.08 -24.53 12.87
C ALA A 29 -4.97 -24.18 11.37
N ILE A 30 -3.74 -23.99 10.89
CA ILE A 30 -3.43 -23.76 9.49
C ILE A 30 -2.28 -24.66 9.05
N VAL A 31 -2.39 -25.25 7.86
CA VAL A 31 -1.40 -26.14 7.26
C VAL A 31 -0.93 -25.56 5.95
N TRP A 32 0.36 -25.65 5.67
CA TRP A 32 0.91 -25.23 4.38
C TRP A 32 1.96 -26.22 3.83
N ILE A 33 2.15 -26.19 2.53
CA ILE A 33 3.17 -26.96 1.81
C ILE A 33 4.04 -25.98 1.03
N ASN A 34 5.33 -25.98 1.28
CA ASN A 34 6.27 -24.98 0.75
C ASN A 34 5.83 -23.55 1.11
N ASP A 35 5.32 -22.80 0.15
CA ASP A 35 4.85 -21.42 0.31
C ASP A 35 3.32 -21.27 0.21
N THR A 36 2.57 -22.39 0.14
CA THR A 36 1.14 -22.38 -0.20
C THR A 36 0.31 -22.99 0.92
N ILE A 37 -0.79 -22.31 1.30
CA ILE A 37 -1.78 -22.83 2.25
C ILE A 37 -2.47 -24.03 1.63
N GLU A 38 -2.50 -25.13 2.36
CA GLU A 38 -3.19 -26.38 1.99
C GLU A 38 -4.53 -26.50 2.70
N TRP A 39 -4.58 -26.10 3.98
CA TRP A 39 -5.77 -26.20 4.79
C TRP A 39 -5.81 -25.14 5.89
N ALA A 40 -6.99 -24.62 6.17
CA ALA A 40 -7.28 -23.74 7.30
C ALA A 40 -8.66 -24.06 7.87
N GLY A 41 -8.76 -24.28 9.18
CA GLY A 41 -10.02 -24.71 9.78
C GLY A 41 -9.92 -24.87 11.29
N LYS A 42 -10.97 -25.44 11.91
CA LYS A 42 -10.95 -25.73 13.36
C LYS A 42 -9.93 -26.83 13.65
N GLU A 43 -9.11 -26.65 14.68
CA GLU A 43 -8.06 -27.60 15.04
C GLU A 43 -8.59 -29.04 15.30
N PRO A 44 -9.77 -29.25 15.97
CA PRO A 44 -10.34 -30.58 16.11
C PRO A 44 -10.70 -31.28 14.78
N ASP A 45 -10.88 -30.51 13.70
CA ASP A 45 -11.21 -31.02 12.38
C ASP A 45 -9.95 -31.19 11.50
N LEU A 46 -8.74 -31.03 12.08
CA LEU A 46 -7.47 -31.19 11.37
C LEU A 46 -7.36 -32.59 10.81
N PRO A 47 -7.17 -32.77 9.48
CA PRO A 47 -7.01 -34.08 8.85
C PRO A 47 -5.87 -34.88 9.49
N GLU A 48 -6.10 -36.19 9.72
CA GLU A 48 -5.16 -37.09 10.40
C GLU A 48 -3.78 -37.10 9.71
N GLU A 49 -3.76 -36.95 8.40
CA GLU A 49 -2.54 -36.90 7.60
C GLU A 49 -1.60 -35.73 7.96
N TYR A 50 -2.12 -34.65 8.56
CA TYR A 50 -1.33 -33.50 9.00
C TYR A 50 -0.98 -33.53 10.50
N SER A 51 -1.47 -34.49 11.25
CA SER A 51 -1.37 -34.56 12.72
C SER A 51 0.04 -34.80 13.25
N THR A 52 0.94 -35.37 12.43
CA THR A 52 2.30 -35.80 12.81
C THR A 52 3.40 -34.89 12.27
N GLU A 53 3.08 -33.81 11.61
CA GLU A 53 4.02 -32.92 10.95
C GLU A 53 4.70 -31.95 11.94
N ILE A 54 5.71 -31.20 11.44
CA ILE A 54 6.36 -30.13 12.20
C ILE A 54 5.31 -29.12 12.62
N SER A 55 5.15 -28.92 13.94
CA SER A 55 4.13 -28.00 14.44
C SER A 55 4.76 -26.76 15.09
N PHE A 56 4.20 -25.61 14.73
CA PHE A 56 4.38 -24.36 15.42
C PHE A 56 3.20 -24.13 16.38
N ASP A 57 3.43 -23.38 17.45
CA ASP A 57 2.42 -23.07 18.47
C ASP A 57 2.11 -21.57 18.45
N ALA A 58 0.86 -21.20 18.21
CA ALA A 58 0.39 -19.82 18.30
C ALA A 58 0.17 -19.37 19.76
N GLU A 59 0.36 -20.24 20.74
CA GLU A 59 0.25 -19.95 22.17
C GLU A 59 -1.12 -19.34 22.57
N GLY A 60 -2.18 -19.71 21.88
CA GLY A 60 -3.53 -19.16 22.11
C GLY A 60 -3.70 -17.72 21.60
N LYS A 61 -2.81 -17.23 20.76
CA LYS A 61 -2.90 -15.91 20.12
C LYS A 61 -3.77 -15.97 18.87
N MET A 62 -4.20 -14.79 18.39
CA MET A 62 -4.93 -14.71 17.13
C MET A 62 -3.98 -14.69 15.92
N VAL A 63 -4.50 -15.15 14.77
CA VAL A 63 -3.77 -15.16 13.49
C VAL A 63 -4.58 -14.40 12.45
N ILE A 64 -3.88 -13.57 11.66
CA ILE A 64 -4.44 -12.78 10.57
C ILE A 64 -3.65 -13.05 9.29
N PRO A 65 -4.22 -12.78 8.09
CA PRO A 65 -3.42 -12.70 6.87
C PRO A 65 -2.29 -11.69 7.04
N GLY A 66 -1.17 -11.92 6.39
CA GLY A 66 -0.13 -10.91 6.31
C GLY A 66 -0.72 -9.60 5.81
N LEU A 67 -0.37 -8.51 6.48
CA LEU A 67 -0.85 -7.18 6.13
C LEU A 67 -0.30 -6.75 4.76
N VAL A 68 -1.11 -6.00 4.04
CA VAL A 68 -0.76 -5.45 2.72
C VAL A 68 -0.77 -3.93 2.80
N ASP A 69 0.37 -3.29 2.58
CA ASP A 69 0.49 -1.83 2.45
C ASP A 69 0.41 -1.45 0.97
N CYS A 70 -0.77 -1.06 0.51
CA CYS A 70 -1.05 -0.88 -0.91
C CYS A 70 -0.74 0.53 -1.46
N HIS A 71 -0.01 1.36 -0.69
CA HIS A 71 0.41 2.68 -1.13
C HIS A 71 1.62 3.17 -0.34
N THR A 72 2.82 3.09 -0.94
CA THR A 72 4.05 3.66 -0.38
C THR A 72 4.96 4.25 -1.45
N HIS A 73 5.86 5.15 -1.00
CA HIS A 73 6.94 5.72 -1.81
C HIS A 73 8.29 5.35 -1.18
N LEU A 74 8.56 4.06 -1.03
CA LEU A 74 9.65 3.50 -0.23
C LEU A 74 11.06 3.97 -0.64
N CYS A 75 11.29 4.20 -1.95
CA CYS A 75 12.60 4.57 -2.50
C CYS A 75 12.73 6.08 -2.68
N PHE A 76 13.48 6.73 -1.80
CA PHE A 76 13.77 8.17 -1.89
C PHE A 76 15.13 8.51 -1.29
N GLY A 77 15.77 9.57 -1.82
CA GLY A 77 16.96 10.18 -1.25
C GLY A 77 16.62 11.20 -0.15
N GLY A 78 17.48 11.30 0.86
CA GLY A 78 17.32 12.29 1.95
C GLY A 78 16.11 12.03 2.87
N TRP A 79 15.87 13.00 3.73
CA TRP A 79 14.69 13.15 4.61
C TRP A 79 14.32 14.63 4.68
N ARG A 80 13.10 14.93 5.12
CA ARG A 80 12.59 16.32 5.19
C ARG A 80 12.31 16.75 6.64
N ALA A 81 13.14 16.29 7.59
CA ALA A 81 12.98 16.58 9.01
C ALA A 81 13.06 18.09 9.32
N ASP A 82 13.92 18.82 8.62
CA ASP A 82 14.04 20.28 8.79
C ASP A 82 12.75 21.01 8.37
N GLU A 83 12.02 20.49 7.39
CA GLU A 83 10.71 21.05 7.01
C GLU A 83 9.64 20.82 8.07
N PHE A 84 9.73 19.71 8.82
CA PHE A 84 8.83 19.45 9.95
C PHE A 84 8.96 20.54 11.01
N GLU A 85 10.18 20.94 11.37
CA GLU A 85 10.42 22.04 12.30
C GLU A 85 9.86 23.37 11.77
N MET A 86 10.09 23.68 10.49
CA MET A 86 9.56 24.88 9.84
C MET A 86 8.03 24.93 9.92
N ARG A 87 7.34 23.81 9.70
CA ARG A 87 5.87 23.70 9.81
C ARG A 87 5.38 23.98 11.22
N ILE A 88 6.02 23.40 12.24
CA ILE A 88 5.68 23.62 13.64
C ILE A 88 5.84 25.11 14.01
N GLN A 89 6.83 25.78 13.45
CA GLN A 89 7.05 27.22 13.61
C GLN A 89 6.06 28.09 12.82
N GLY A 90 5.10 27.49 12.12
CA GLY A 90 4.06 28.21 11.35
C GLY A 90 4.52 28.72 9.99
N ARG A 91 5.63 28.22 9.43
CA ARG A 91 6.05 28.56 8.07
C ARG A 91 5.05 28.00 7.07
N SER A 92 4.68 28.80 6.09
CA SER A 92 3.79 28.38 5.02
C SER A 92 4.48 27.39 4.06
N TYR A 93 3.69 26.63 3.33
CA TYR A 93 4.20 25.76 2.25
C TYR A 93 5.08 26.53 1.24
N LEU A 94 4.66 27.77 0.91
CA LEU A 94 5.42 28.63 -0.01
C LEU A 94 6.77 29.08 0.57
N ASP A 95 6.83 29.33 1.91
CA ASP A 95 8.09 29.70 2.55
C ASP A 95 9.06 28.51 2.57
N ILE A 96 8.55 27.32 2.82
CA ILE A 96 9.34 26.07 2.77
C ILE A 96 9.85 25.84 1.35
N ALA A 97 8.98 25.95 0.34
CA ALA A 97 9.38 25.79 -1.07
C ALA A 97 10.43 26.84 -1.51
N LYS A 98 10.30 28.10 -1.07
CA LYS A 98 11.31 29.16 -1.34
C LYS A 98 12.64 28.88 -0.65
N ALA A 99 12.63 28.20 0.47
CA ALA A 99 13.83 27.77 1.19
C ALA A 99 14.50 26.53 0.53
N GLY A 100 13.97 26.05 -0.59
CA GLY A 100 14.48 24.87 -1.30
C GLY A 100 13.93 23.52 -0.83
N GLY A 101 12.86 23.54 0.00
CA GLY A 101 12.14 22.37 0.50
C GLY A 101 11.03 21.91 -0.45
N GLY A 102 10.15 21.06 0.09
CA GLY A 102 9.05 20.46 -0.66
C GLY A 102 9.49 19.24 -1.46
N ILE A 103 8.63 18.77 -2.34
CA ILE A 103 8.88 17.57 -3.17
C ILE A 103 10.19 17.68 -3.97
N LEU A 104 10.56 18.89 -4.40
CA LEU A 104 11.75 19.13 -5.19
C LEU A 104 13.04 18.87 -4.42
N SER A 105 13.07 19.03 -3.09
CA SER A 105 14.24 18.65 -2.29
C SER A 105 14.44 17.13 -2.30
N THR A 106 13.35 16.35 -2.20
CA THR A 106 13.40 14.89 -2.33
C THR A 106 13.83 14.48 -3.75
N VAL A 107 13.29 15.12 -4.79
CA VAL A 107 13.67 14.84 -6.19
C VAL A 107 15.17 15.05 -6.38
N LYS A 108 15.72 16.17 -5.92
CA LYS A 108 17.16 16.47 -6.01
C LYS A 108 17.97 15.38 -5.29
N ALA A 109 17.64 15.10 -4.04
CA ALA A 109 18.35 14.09 -3.25
C ALA A 109 18.27 12.69 -3.88
N THR A 110 17.11 12.29 -4.42
CA THR A 110 16.93 11.00 -5.09
C THR A 110 17.75 10.90 -6.37
N ARG A 111 17.83 11.98 -7.15
CA ARG A 111 18.67 12.03 -8.36
C ARG A 111 20.15 11.90 -8.05
N GLU A 112 20.61 12.55 -6.98
CA GLU A 112 22.01 12.58 -6.54
C GLU A 112 22.46 11.30 -5.82
N THR A 113 21.54 10.56 -5.19
CA THR A 113 21.84 9.31 -4.48
C THR A 113 22.04 8.17 -5.49
N SER A 114 23.05 7.33 -5.29
CA SER A 114 23.30 6.16 -6.14
C SER A 114 22.21 5.09 -5.99
N GLU A 115 22.11 4.20 -6.97
CA GLU A 115 21.15 3.09 -6.94
C GLU A 115 21.40 2.15 -5.75
N ASP A 116 22.67 1.88 -5.44
CA ASP A 116 23.04 1.03 -4.29
C ASP A 116 22.67 1.68 -2.95
N GLU A 117 22.92 2.98 -2.77
CA GLU A 117 22.52 3.68 -1.53
C GLU A 117 21.00 3.74 -1.36
N LEU A 118 20.26 3.95 -2.46
CA LEU A 118 18.79 3.88 -2.44
C LEU A 118 18.29 2.48 -2.09
N TYR A 119 18.94 1.44 -2.64
CA TYR A 119 18.62 0.06 -2.33
C TYR A 119 18.85 -0.26 -0.84
N GLU A 120 20.02 0.03 -0.30
CA GLU A 120 20.35 -0.26 1.11
C GLU A 120 19.39 0.46 2.07
N LYS A 121 19.06 1.73 1.77
CA LYS A 121 18.07 2.48 2.55
C LYS A 121 16.69 1.85 2.48
N ALA A 122 16.21 1.52 1.29
CA ALA A 122 14.89 0.94 1.07
C ALA A 122 14.79 -0.47 1.70
N ALA A 123 15.85 -1.28 1.61
CA ALA A 123 15.93 -2.59 2.24
C ALA A 123 15.82 -2.50 3.78
N GLY A 124 16.59 -1.62 4.41
CA GLY A 124 16.52 -1.43 5.85
C GLY A 124 15.18 -0.84 6.35
N LEU A 125 14.45 -0.10 5.50
CA LEU A 125 13.09 0.34 5.80
C LEU A 125 12.09 -0.81 5.64
N LEU A 126 12.22 -1.61 4.59
CA LEU A 126 11.37 -2.75 4.31
C LEU A 126 11.41 -3.80 5.43
N GLU A 127 12.60 -4.08 5.99
CA GLU A 127 12.75 -4.96 7.16
C GLU A 127 11.93 -4.47 8.37
N LYS A 128 11.93 -3.17 8.63
CA LYS A 128 11.14 -2.57 9.73
C LYS A 128 9.64 -2.62 9.46
N ILE A 129 9.22 -2.44 8.21
CA ILE A 129 7.83 -2.56 7.77
C ILE A 129 7.37 -4.01 7.94
N GLN A 130 8.19 -4.98 7.52
CA GLN A 130 7.92 -6.41 7.68
C GLN A 130 7.67 -6.79 9.16
N GLN A 131 8.49 -6.28 10.08
CA GLN A 131 8.36 -6.55 11.53
C GLN A 131 7.01 -6.13 12.13
N GLN A 132 6.23 -5.34 11.40
CA GLN A 132 4.88 -4.94 11.80
C GLN A 132 3.78 -5.87 11.27
N GLY A 133 4.15 -6.96 10.60
CA GLY A 133 3.21 -7.92 10.01
C GLY A 133 2.91 -7.67 8.54
N VAL A 134 3.58 -6.71 7.89
CA VAL A 134 3.40 -6.44 6.46
C VAL A 134 4.17 -7.46 5.65
N THR A 135 3.46 -8.21 4.82
CA THR A 135 4.01 -9.26 3.95
C THR A 135 3.97 -8.90 2.47
N SER A 136 3.18 -7.88 2.12
CA SER A 136 3.04 -7.37 0.75
C SER A 136 3.03 -5.85 0.75
N ILE A 137 3.68 -5.23 -0.23
CA ILE A 137 3.79 -3.78 -0.31
C ILE A 137 3.75 -3.28 -1.74
N GLU A 138 3.06 -2.17 -1.98
CA GLU A 138 3.21 -1.38 -3.21
C GLU A 138 4.29 -0.33 -3.04
N CYS A 139 5.14 -0.20 -4.04
CA CYS A 139 6.25 0.74 -4.08
C CYS A 139 6.14 1.64 -5.33
N LYS A 140 5.83 2.92 -5.13
CA LYS A 140 5.69 3.92 -6.20
C LYS A 140 7.02 4.66 -6.42
N SER A 141 7.40 4.88 -7.69
CA SER A 141 8.44 5.85 -8.07
C SER A 141 7.94 7.29 -7.88
N GLY A 142 8.40 8.27 -8.65
CA GLY A 142 7.84 9.63 -8.64
C GLY A 142 8.69 10.67 -7.93
N TYR A 143 9.88 10.29 -7.47
CA TYR A 143 10.90 11.23 -7.01
C TYR A 143 12.10 11.35 -7.95
N GLY A 144 12.04 10.70 -9.11
CA GLY A 144 13.04 10.84 -10.17
C GLY A 144 12.71 11.99 -11.10
N LEU A 145 11.50 12.03 -11.61
CA LEU A 145 10.94 12.99 -12.56
C LEU A 145 11.83 13.22 -13.81
N SER A 146 12.60 12.21 -14.17
CA SER A 146 13.40 12.12 -15.39
C SER A 146 13.59 10.66 -15.76
N LEU A 147 13.78 10.34 -17.03
CA LEU A 147 13.88 8.95 -17.51
C LEU A 147 14.85 8.12 -16.64
N GLY A 148 16.10 8.53 -16.56
CA GLY A 148 17.11 7.75 -15.82
C GLY A 148 16.85 7.62 -14.32
N ALA A 149 16.27 8.64 -13.67
CA ALA A 149 16.03 8.62 -12.24
C ALA A 149 14.76 7.85 -11.86
N GLU A 150 13.72 7.86 -12.70
CA GLU A 150 12.53 7.00 -12.52
C GLU A 150 12.89 5.52 -12.70
N LEU A 151 13.62 5.18 -13.77
CA LEU A 151 14.11 3.81 -13.99
C LEU A 151 15.00 3.33 -12.83
N LYS A 152 15.87 4.20 -12.30
CA LYS A 152 16.71 3.91 -11.14
C LYS A 152 15.87 3.49 -9.93
N GLN A 153 14.82 4.25 -9.56
CA GLN A 153 13.94 3.88 -8.46
C GLN A 153 13.24 2.53 -8.69
N LEU A 154 12.70 2.32 -9.89
CA LEU A 154 12.00 1.08 -10.23
C LEU A 154 12.95 -0.13 -10.28
N ARG A 155 14.20 0.03 -10.70
CA ARG A 155 15.23 -1.02 -10.64
C ARG A 155 15.58 -1.38 -9.19
N VAL A 156 15.59 -0.41 -8.27
CA VAL A 156 15.72 -0.68 -6.82
C VAL A 156 14.58 -1.59 -6.35
N TYR A 157 13.34 -1.33 -6.74
CA TYR A 157 12.20 -2.18 -6.37
C TYR A 157 12.29 -3.58 -6.96
N LYS A 158 12.72 -3.70 -8.23
CA LYS A 158 12.97 -5.01 -8.86
C LYS A 158 14.02 -5.81 -8.08
N ARG A 159 15.13 -5.17 -7.71
CA ARG A 159 16.18 -5.78 -6.91
C ARG A 159 15.71 -6.18 -5.51
N LEU A 160 14.85 -5.38 -4.86
CA LEU A 160 14.21 -5.73 -3.59
C LEU A 160 13.30 -6.94 -3.73
N ALA A 161 12.48 -6.99 -4.79
CA ALA A 161 11.57 -8.12 -5.05
C ALA A 161 12.32 -9.46 -5.27
N GLU A 162 13.53 -9.41 -5.82
CA GLU A 162 14.39 -10.57 -6.04
C GLU A 162 15.07 -11.07 -4.75
N ARG A 163 15.25 -10.20 -3.75
CA ARG A 163 16.08 -10.49 -2.56
C ARG A 163 15.30 -10.52 -1.26
N SER A 164 14.13 -9.90 -1.21
CA SER A 164 13.26 -9.88 -0.04
C SER A 164 12.20 -10.99 -0.10
N PRO A 165 11.81 -11.57 1.04
CA PRO A 165 10.66 -12.45 1.09
C PRO A 165 9.33 -11.70 0.92
N VAL A 166 9.28 -10.40 1.22
CA VAL A 166 8.08 -9.55 1.07
C VAL A 166 7.66 -9.46 -0.40
N HIS A 167 6.37 -9.57 -0.67
CA HIS A 167 5.83 -9.38 -2.01
C HIS A 167 5.83 -7.89 -2.38
N ILE A 168 6.59 -7.52 -3.40
CA ILE A 168 6.71 -6.12 -3.84
C ILE A 168 5.99 -5.94 -5.17
N THR A 169 5.09 -4.99 -5.22
CA THR A 169 4.41 -4.53 -6.43
C THR A 169 4.89 -3.13 -6.77
N SER A 170 5.46 -2.94 -7.95
CA SER A 170 6.02 -1.65 -8.37
C SER A 170 5.02 -0.87 -9.22
N THR A 171 4.96 0.45 -8.97
CA THR A 171 4.11 1.42 -9.66
C THR A 171 4.96 2.55 -10.21
N PHE A 172 4.82 2.85 -11.51
CA PHE A 172 5.43 4.01 -12.14
C PHE A 172 4.61 5.27 -11.87
N LEU A 173 5.21 6.29 -11.25
CA LEU A 173 4.58 7.57 -10.92
C LEU A 173 5.41 8.76 -11.48
N GLY A 174 5.87 8.69 -12.72
CA GLY A 174 6.55 9.82 -13.38
C GLY A 174 5.67 11.07 -13.44
N ALA A 175 4.35 10.91 -13.41
CA ALA A 175 3.37 12.00 -13.35
C ALA A 175 3.02 12.42 -11.90
N HIS A 176 4.02 12.59 -11.04
CA HIS A 176 3.83 13.06 -9.65
C HIS A 176 3.79 14.60 -9.57
N THR A 177 4.68 15.28 -10.26
CA THR A 177 4.68 16.74 -10.42
C THR A 177 5.52 17.14 -11.65
N ILE A 178 5.40 18.40 -12.08
CA ILE A 178 6.23 18.92 -13.17
C ILE A 178 7.60 19.33 -12.62
N PRO A 179 8.71 18.76 -13.09
CA PRO A 179 10.03 19.10 -12.60
C PRO A 179 10.48 20.49 -13.10
N PRO A 180 11.42 21.16 -12.39
CA PRO A 180 11.83 22.53 -12.66
C PRO A 180 12.32 22.78 -14.09
N GLU A 181 12.99 21.81 -14.70
CA GLU A 181 13.51 21.89 -16.07
C GLU A 181 12.41 21.97 -17.13
N PHE A 182 11.19 21.56 -16.79
CA PHE A 182 10.01 21.68 -17.64
C PHE A 182 9.06 22.80 -17.20
N LYS A 183 9.50 23.69 -16.29
CA LYS A 183 8.71 24.85 -15.90
C LYS A 183 8.44 25.75 -17.12
N GLY A 184 7.15 25.89 -17.48
CA GLY A 184 6.72 26.61 -18.69
C GLY A 184 6.68 25.76 -19.98
N ASN A 185 7.11 24.51 -19.92
CA ASN A 185 6.98 23.54 -21.03
C ASN A 185 6.31 22.23 -20.55
N ARG A 186 5.12 22.36 -20.02
CA ARG A 186 4.34 21.26 -19.44
C ARG A 186 4.10 20.12 -20.44
N HIS A 187 3.75 20.48 -21.70
CA HIS A 187 3.54 19.48 -22.75
C HIS A 187 4.81 18.67 -23.04
N GLY A 188 5.99 19.30 -23.05
CA GLY A 188 7.25 18.59 -23.24
C GLY A 188 7.54 17.54 -22.15
N TYR A 189 7.06 17.77 -20.91
CA TYR A 189 7.18 16.76 -19.87
C TYR A 189 6.20 15.60 -20.08
N ILE A 190 4.98 15.88 -20.49
CA ILE A 190 3.98 14.86 -20.83
C ILE A 190 4.47 14.01 -22.01
N ASP A 191 5.03 14.65 -23.05
CA ASP A 191 5.62 13.97 -24.19
C ASP A 191 6.77 13.03 -23.75
N LEU A 192 7.60 13.47 -22.80
CA LEU A 192 8.68 12.65 -22.22
C LEU A 192 8.12 11.44 -21.46
N ILE A 193 7.06 11.62 -20.64
CA ILE A 193 6.40 10.52 -19.93
C ILE A 193 5.86 9.51 -20.94
N ILE A 194 5.10 9.96 -21.93
CA ILE A 194 4.40 9.11 -22.90
C ILE A 194 5.36 8.46 -23.90
N GLY A 195 6.30 9.26 -24.43
CA GLY A 195 7.17 8.84 -25.53
C GLY A 195 8.42 8.10 -25.11
N GLU A 196 8.91 8.29 -23.89
CA GLU A 196 10.17 7.71 -23.45
C GLU A 196 10.04 6.92 -22.13
N MET A 197 9.45 7.50 -21.05
CA MET A 197 9.46 6.85 -19.75
C MET A 197 8.58 5.59 -19.74
N ILE A 198 7.31 5.67 -20.15
CA ILE A 198 6.39 4.54 -20.18
C ILE A 198 6.91 3.39 -21.05
N PRO A 199 7.38 3.63 -22.30
CA PRO A 199 8.01 2.59 -23.11
C PRO A 199 9.19 1.90 -22.41
N ALA A 200 10.11 2.68 -21.81
CA ALA A 200 11.28 2.13 -21.14
C ALA A 200 10.92 1.30 -19.89
N VAL A 201 9.96 1.78 -19.11
CA VAL A 201 9.43 1.02 -17.94
C VAL A 201 8.84 -0.33 -18.37
N ALA A 202 8.09 -0.33 -19.46
CA ALA A 202 7.48 -1.55 -20.01
C ALA A 202 8.53 -2.49 -20.63
N GLU A 203 9.51 -1.98 -21.36
CA GLU A 203 10.59 -2.77 -21.97
C GLU A 203 11.40 -3.55 -20.92
N GLU A 204 11.71 -2.91 -19.77
CA GLU A 204 12.44 -3.54 -18.68
C GLU A 204 11.53 -4.34 -17.71
N ASN A 205 10.22 -4.33 -17.91
CA ASN A 205 9.23 -4.93 -16.99
C ASN A 205 9.42 -4.47 -15.54
N LEU A 206 9.43 -3.15 -15.32
CA LEU A 206 9.77 -2.55 -14.03
C LEU A 206 8.54 -2.21 -13.18
N ALA A 207 7.35 -2.09 -13.77
CA ALA A 207 6.13 -1.75 -13.04
C ALA A 207 4.91 -2.48 -13.62
N SER A 208 3.91 -2.70 -12.76
CA SER A 208 2.60 -3.23 -13.16
C SER A 208 1.58 -2.13 -13.37
N PHE A 209 1.79 -0.98 -12.75
CA PHE A 209 0.86 0.13 -12.72
C PHE A 209 1.50 1.43 -13.19
N CYS A 210 0.65 2.31 -13.75
CA CYS A 210 0.92 3.71 -13.99
C CYS A 210 0.02 4.54 -13.09
N ASP A 211 0.60 5.39 -12.26
CA ASP A 211 -0.10 6.27 -11.33
C ASP A 211 0.12 7.73 -11.70
N ILE A 212 -0.85 8.58 -11.41
CA ILE A 212 -0.82 10.01 -11.71
C ILE A 212 -1.41 10.77 -10.53
N PHE A 213 -0.75 11.85 -10.13
CA PHE A 213 -1.30 12.80 -9.17
C PHE A 213 -2.21 13.80 -9.89
N VAL A 214 -3.53 13.55 -9.80
CA VAL A 214 -4.57 14.37 -10.42
C VAL A 214 -5.05 15.43 -9.43
N GLU A 215 -4.56 16.65 -9.60
CA GLU A 215 -4.88 17.79 -8.74
C GLU A 215 -4.64 19.10 -9.52
N GLU A 216 -5.26 20.21 -9.13
CA GLU A 216 -5.04 21.52 -9.75
C GLU A 216 -3.56 21.92 -9.81
N SER A 217 -2.82 21.58 -8.75
CA SER A 217 -1.40 21.88 -8.64
C SER A 217 -0.47 20.90 -9.35
N ALA A 218 -1.01 19.77 -9.84
CA ALA A 218 -0.23 18.69 -10.45
C ALA A 218 -0.71 18.41 -11.89
N PHE A 219 -1.45 17.36 -12.16
CA PHE A 219 -1.92 17.00 -13.50
C PHE A 219 -3.43 17.17 -13.63
N SER A 220 -3.87 17.69 -14.77
CA SER A 220 -5.29 17.80 -15.12
C SER A 220 -5.88 16.45 -15.57
N ILE A 221 -7.20 16.35 -15.55
CA ILE A 221 -7.95 15.18 -16.04
C ILE A 221 -7.58 14.82 -17.48
N ASP A 222 -7.46 15.81 -18.38
CA ASP A 222 -7.13 15.56 -19.79
C ASP A 222 -5.69 15.09 -20.00
N GLU A 223 -4.75 15.62 -19.23
CA GLU A 223 -3.36 15.14 -19.24
C GLU A 223 -3.25 13.72 -18.68
N ALA A 224 -3.97 13.45 -17.58
CA ALA A 224 -4.00 12.12 -16.98
C ALA A 224 -4.60 11.09 -17.96
N ARG A 225 -5.67 11.43 -18.65
CA ARG A 225 -6.29 10.55 -19.67
C ARG A 225 -5.29 10.16 -20.76
N GLN A 226 -4.52 11.12 -21.30
CA GLN A 226 -3.51 10.86 -22.31
C GLN A 226 -2.39 9.93 -21.80
N ILE A 227 -1.91 10.16 -20.56
CA ILE A 227 -0.86 9.33 -19.96
C ILE A 227 -1.37 7.92 -19.69
N PHE A 228 -2.60 7.75 -19.17
CA PHE A 228 -3.20 6.42 -18.97
C PHE A 228 -3.44 5.65 -20.26
N GLU A 229 -3.84 6.32 -21.34
CA GLU A 229 -3.95 5.69 -22.65
C GLU A 229 -2.59 5.11 -23.12
N ALA A 230 -1.52 5.87 -22.91
CA ALA A 230 -0.17 5.40 -23.20
C ALA A 230 0.24 4.23 -22.28
N GLY A 231 0.01 4.35 -20.96
CA GLY A 231 0.28 3.29 -19.99
C GLY A 231 -0.39 1.97 -20.37
N LYS A 232 -1.69 2.02 -20.67
CA LYS A 232 -2.46 0.84 -21.07
C LYS A 232 -1.94 0.18 -22.36
N LYS A 233 -1.51 0.97 -23.37
CA LYS A 233 -0.91 0.43 -24.59
C LYS A 233 0.38 -0.34 -24.32
N HIS A 234 1.06 -0.04 -23.22
CA HIS A 234 2.28 -0.70 -22.77
C HIS A 234 2.05 -1.71 -21.63
N GLY A 235 0.79 -2.05 -21.32
CA GLY A 235 0.43 -3.08 -20.32
C GLY A 235 0.43 -2.60 -18.87
N LEU A 236 0.59 -1.30 -18.60
CA LEU A 236 0.49 -0.73 -17.27
C LEU A 236 -0.97 -0.42 -16.93
N GLN A 237 -1.45 -0.93 -15.78
CA GLN A 237 -2.80 -0.66 -15.32
C GLN A 237 -2.88 0.71 -14.59
N PRO A 238 -3.99 1.46 -14.71
CA PRO A 238 -4.15 2.76 -14.06
C PRO A 238 -4.31 2.65 -12.55
N LYS A 239 -3.68 3.58 -11.83
CA LYS A 239 -3.96 3.97 -10.43
C LYS A 239 -3.96 5.49 -10.36
N LEU A 240 -4.59 6.08 -9.34
CA LEU A 240 -4.62 7.55 -9.19
C LEU A 240 -4.42 7.97 -7.75
N HIS A 241 -3.62 9.04 -7.53
CA HIS A 241 -3.83 9.95 -6.42
C HIS A 241 -4.95 10.90 -6.85
N ALA A 242 -6.09 10.87 -6.17
CA ALA A 242 -7.31 11.52 -6.62
C ALA A 242 -8.00 12.28 -5.48
N ASP A 243 -8.55 13.47 -5.81
CA ASP A 243 -9.43 14.23 -4.92
C ASP A 243 -8.87 14.41 -3.49
N GLN A 244 -7.55 14.62 -3.36
CA GLN A 244 -6.85 14.78 -2.08
C GLN A 244 -7.09 16.17 -1.50
N LEU A 245 -6.83 17.22 -2.26
CA LEU A 245 -6.89 18.61 -1.81
C LEU A 245 -8.13 19.34 -2.32
N SER A 246 -8.67 18.91 -3.44
CA SER A 246 -9.86 19.48 -4.09
C SER A 246 -10.71 18.40 -4.72
N SER A 247 -12.01 18.66 -4.90
CA SER A 247 -12.92 17.79 -5.65
C SER A 247 -12.72 18.05 -7.16
N GLY A 248 -11.67 17.44 -7.70
CA GLY A 248 -11.23 17.68 -9.09
C GLY A 248 -11.83 16.73 -10.13
N GLY A 249 -12.64 15.73 -9.72
CA GLY A 249 -13.16 14.69 -10.61
C GLY A 249 -12.19 13.53 -10.84
N GLY A 250 -11.20 13.37 -9.95
CA GLY A 250 -10.24 12.28 -10.00
C GLY A 250 -10.91 10.92 -9.82
N ALA A 251 -11.87 10.81 -8.90
CA ALA A 251 -12.64 9.59 -8.67
C ALA A 251 -13.48 9.18 -9.89
N GLU A 252 -14.10 10.16 -10.56
CA GLU A 252 -14.82 9.94 -11.80
C GLU A 252 -13.91 9.48 -12.93
N LEU A 253 -12.71 10.05 -13.02
CA LEU A 253 -11.70 9.62 -13.98
C LEU A 253 -11.23 8.19 -13.66
N ALA A 254 -10.99 7.84 -12.39
CA ALA A 254 -10.61 6.48 -11.99
C ALA A 254 -11.60 5.43 -12.51
N ALA A 255 -12.90 5.70 -12.37
CA ALA A 255 -13.95 4.84 -12.91
C ALA A 255 -13.92 4.80 -14.45
N GLU A 256 -13.76 5.96 -15.12
CA GLU A 256 -13.71 6.06 -16.59
C GLU A 256 -12.55 5.26 -17.19
N VAL A 257 -11.38 5.36 -16.58
CA VAL A 257 -10.20 4.69 -17.10
C VAL A 257 -10.06 3.22 -16.62
N GLY A 258 -10.99 2.74 -15.79
CA GLY A 258 -10.93 1.39 -15.20
C GLY A 258 -9.68 1.22 -14.33
N ALA A 259 -9.42 2.19 -13.46
CA ALA A 259 -8.33 2.10 -12.50
C ALA A 259 -8.59 0.97 -11.49
N ILE A 260 -7.53 0.33 -11.02
CA ILE A 260 -7.66 -0.71 -9.99
C ILE A 260 -7.95 -0.09 -8.62
N SER A 261 -7.36 1.07 -8.33
CA SER A 261 -7.62 1.87 -7.13
C SER A 261 -7.58 3.37 -7.43
N ALA A 262 -8.23 4.14 -6.56
CA ALA A 262 -8.04 5.57 -6.41
C ALA A 262 -7.73 5.86 -4.94
N ASP A 263 -6.66 6.60 -4.74
CA ASP A 263 -6.00 6.74 -3.46
C ASP A 263 -6.17 8.19 -2.94
N HIS A 264 -6.23 8.41 -1.62
CA HIS A 264 -6.62 9.64 -0.91
C HIS A 264 -8.12 9.82 -0.79
N LEU A 265 -8.78 10.50 -1.72
CA LEU A 265 -10.24 10.66 -1.81
C LEU A 265 -10.86 11.54 -0.71
N GLU A 266 -10.08 12.34 0.04
CA GLU A 266 -10.59 13.17 1.12
C GLU A 266 -11.67 14.16 0.66
N GLN A 267 -11.63 14.57 -0.64
CA GLN A 267 -12.58 15.52 -1.25
C GLN A 267 -13.48 14.86 -2.30
N ILE A 268 -13.64 13.53 -2.25
CA ILE A 268 -14.46 12.78 -3.24
C ILE A 268 -15.91 13.28 -3.28
N SER A 269 -16.45 13.40 -4.49
CA SER A 269 -17.85 13.77 -4.72
C SER A 269 -18.79 12.57 -4.56
N ASP A 270 -20.11 12.84 -4.35
CA ASP A 270 -21.13 11.77 -4.35
C ASP A 270 -21.19 11.05 -5.72
N THR A 271 -20.97 11.80 -6.81
CA THR A 271 -20.89 11.24 -8.17
C THR A 271 -19.65 10.34 -8.31
N GLY A 272 -18.52 10.76 -7.76
CA GLY A 272 -17.28 9.94 -7.72
C GLY A 272 -17.51 8.62 -7.00
N ILE A 273 -18.15 8.65 -5.81
CA ILE A 273 -18.50 7.45 -5.05
C ILE A 273 -19.34 6.50 -5.90
N GLN A 274 -20.43 7.01 -6.50
CA GLN A 274 -21.31 6.18 -7.32
C GLN A 274 -20.56 5.52 -8.49
N LYS A 275 -19.78 6.31 -9.24
CA LYS A 275 -19.03 5.80 -10.41
C LYS A 275 -17.96 4.79 -10.03
N MET A 276 -17.19 5.04 -8.95
CA MET A 276 -16.19 4.09 -8.47
C MET A 276 -16.83 2.78 -8.02
N ALA A 277 -17.96 2.83 -7.31
CA ALA A 277 -18.69 1.63 -6.90
C ALA A 277 -19.17 0.82 -8.10
N GLU A 278 -19.79 1.48 -9.11
CA GLU A 278 -20.26 0.84 -10.35
C GLU A 278 -19.11 0.20 -11.15
N ALA A 279 -17.91 0.81 -11.12
CA ALA A 279 -16.73 0.34 -11.82
C ALA A 279 -15.88 -0.68 -11.01
N GLY A 280 -16.19 -0.89 -9.73
CA GLY A 280 -15.44 -1.79 -8.85
C GLY A 280 -14.04 -1.27 -8.47
N VAL A 281 -13.82 0.06 -8.53
CA VAL A 281 -12.55 0.69 -8.15
C VAL A 281 -12.39 0.67 -6.64
N VAL A 282 -11.25 0.19 -6.13
CA VAL A 282 -10.95 0.20 -4.69
C VAL A 282 -10.60 1.63 -4.25
N GLY A 283 -11.21 2.08 -3.15
CA GLY A 283 -10.83 3.35 -2.52
C GLY A 283 -9.75 3.13 -1.47
N VAL A 284 -8.64 3.86 -1.51
CA VAL A 284 -7.55 3.71 -0.54
C VAL A 284 -7.49 4.92 0.39
N THR A 285 -7.70 4.69 1.70
CA THR A 285 -7.54 5.72 2.74
C THR A 285 -6.10 5.79 3.23
N LEU A 286 -5.60 7.02 3.41
CA LEU A 286 -4.21 7.32 3.78
C LEU A 286 -4.16 8.20 5.05
N PRO A 287 -4.63 7.68 6.21
CA PRO A 287 -4.87 8.48 7.39
C PRO A 287 -3.61 9.09 8.01
N LEU A 288 -2.42 8.51 7.77
CA LEU A 288 -1.15 9.05 8.23
C LEU A 288 -0.77 10.34 7.50
N ALA A 289 -1.13 10.47 6.21
CA ALA A 289 -0.97 11.70 5.46
C ALA A 289 -1.85 12.81 6.03
N SER A 290 -3.14 12.52 6.28
CA SER A 290 -4.07 13.47 6.91
C SER A 290 -3.60 13.91 8.30
N LEU A 291 -3.12 12.96 9.14
CA LEU A 291 -2.55 13.24 10.45
C LEU A 291 -1.37 14.21 10.37
N TYR A 292 -0.38 13.85 9.55
CA TYR A 292 0.89 14.61 9.49
C TYR A 292 0.72 15.99 8.85
N THR A 293 -0.16 16.10 7.84
CA THR A 293 -0.43 17.38 7.16
C THR A 293 -1.54 18.20 7.81
N GLN A 294 -2.18 17.66 8.86
CA GLN A 294 -3.30 18.31 9.57
C GLN A 294 -4.49 18.61 8.62
N GLN A 295 -4.72 17.72 7.67
CA GLN A 295 -5.86 17.79 6.75
C GLN A 295 -7.05 16.98 7.27
N PRO A 296 -8.28 17.23 6.79
CA PRO A 296 -9.41 16.37 7.08
C PRO A 296 -9.14 14.91 6.71
N TYR A 297 -9.68 13.99 7.52
CA TYR A 297 -9.65 12.56 7.19
C TYR A 297 -10.75 12.21 6.20
N LEU A 298 -10.50 11.19 5.39
CA LEU A 298 -11.53 10.59 4.53
C LEU A 298 -12.67 10.01 5.39
N ASP A 299 -13.92 10.31 5.06
CA ASP A 299 -15.09 9.61 5.61
C ASP A 299 -15.25 8.24 4.93
N CYS A 300 -14.48 7.24 5.41
CA CYS A 300 -14.50 5.90 4.85
C CYS A 300 -15.89 5.23 4.99
N ARG A 301 -16.68 5.61 6.02
CA ARG A 301 -18.03 5.10 6.20
C ARG A 301 -18.92 5.42 5.01
N LYS A 302 -18.82 6.66 4.50
CA LYS A 302 -19.55 7.08 3.31
C LYS A 302 -19.20 6.26 2.06
N LEU A 303 -17.91 5.89 1.91
CA LEU A 303 -17.46 5.05 0.79
C LEU A 303 -18.03 3.63 0.91
N VAL A 304 -17.94 3.01 2.09
CA VAL A 304 -18.49 1.66 2.31
C VAL A 304 -20.00 1.62 2.10
N GLU A 305 -20.74 2.61 2.64
CA GLU A 305 -22.19 2.73 2.42
C GLU A 305 -22.54 2.99 0.94
N GLY A 306 -21.63 3.64 0.20
CA GLY A 306 -21.73 3.83 -1.25
C GLY A 306 -21.35 2.59 -2.08
N GLY A 307 -20.93 1.50 -1.47
CA GLY A 307 -20.59 0.23 -2.14
C GLY A 307 -19.13 0.11 -2.61
N ILE A 308 -18.25 1.00 -2.14
CA ILE A 308 -16.81 0.94 -2.44
C ILE A 308 -16.11 0.04 -1.42
N ASN A 309 -15.27 -0.88 -1.88
CA ASN A 309 -14.31 -1.57 -1.05
C ASN A 309 -13.21 -0.59 -0.62
N VAL A 310 -13.01 -0.43 0.71
CA VAL A 310 -12.02 0.51 1.23
C VAL A 310 -10.79 -0.24 1.73
N ALA A 311 -9.64 0.07 1.14
CA ALA A 311 -8.33 -0.37 1.59
C ALA A 311 -7.67 0.69 2.48
N VAL A 312 -6.72 0.26 3.31
CA VAL A 312 -5.96 1.12 4.23
C VAL A 312 -4.49 1.00 3.91
N ALA A 313 -3.79 2.13 3.81
CA ALA A 313 -2.35 2.16 3.54
C ALA A 313 -1.66 3.31 4.30
N THR A 314 -0.33 3.31 4.28
CA THR A 314 0.47 4.27 5.06
C THR A 314 0.72 5.59 4.32
N ASP A 315 0.77 5.59 3.01
CA ASP A 315 1.36 6.67 2.19
C ASP A 315 2.82 6.96 2.60
N PHE A 316 3.56 5.94 3.05
CA PHE A 316 4.92 6.17 3.55
C PHE A 316 5.79 6.92 2.54
N ASN A 317 6.16 8.15 2.89
CA ASN A 317 6.97 9.04 2.07
C ASN A 317 7.71 10.06 2.95
N PRO A 318 8.78 10.72 2.48
CA PRO A 318 9.57 11.63 3.32
C PRO A 318 8.90 12.99 3.58
N GLY A 319 7.77 13.29 2.94
CA GLY A 319 7.16 14.62 2.94
C GLY A 319 5.89 14.76 3.74
N SER A 320 4.86 14.02 3.37
CA SER A 320 3.51 14.11 3.91
C SER A 320 3.16 12.98 4.88
N ALA A 321 3.92 11.87 4.89
CA ALA A 321 3.69 10.74 5.78
C ALA A 321 5.01 9.99 6.08
N PRO A 322 5.95 10.55 6.86
CA PRO A 322 7.23 9.91 7.15
C PRO A 322 7.10 8.79 8.20
N VAL A 323 6.01 8.04 8.15
CA VAL A 323 5.63 6.99 9.09
C VAL A 323 5.17 5.76 8.29
N TYR A 324 5.82 4.62 8.53
CA TYR A 324 5.51 3.34 7.88
C TYR A 324 4.71 2.38 8.79
N ASP A 325 4.03 2.91 9.81
CA ASP A 325 3.27 2.12 10.80
C ASP A 325 1.86 1.83 10.28
N LEU A 326 1.69 0.72 9.53
CA LEU A 326 0.39 0.31 9.01
C LEU A 326 -0.62 0.00 10.14
N PRO A 327 -0.27 -0.67 11.25
CA PRO A 327 -1.16 -0.78 12.40
C PRO A 327 -1.67 0.56 12.94
N LEU A 328 -0.82 1.60 12.98
CA LEU A 328 -1.27 2.95 13.35
C LEU A 328 -2.26 3.52 12.32
N ALA A 329 -2.01 3.31 11.03
CA ALA A 329 -2.97 3.71 9.98
C ALA A 329 -4.32 3.01 10.17
N MET A 330 -4.32 1.72 10.51
CA MET A 330 -5.53 0.95 10.82
C MET A 330 -6.31 1.57 12.00
N MET A 331 -5.63 1.89 13.09
CA MET A 331 -6.24 2.51 14.29
C MET A 331 -6.83 3.88 13.98
N LEU A 332 -6.14 4.71 13.21
CA LEU A 332 -6.64 6.01 12.75
C LEU A 332 -7.84 5.87 11.82
N THR A 333 -7.87 4.85 10.96
CA THR A 333 -9.02 4.55 10.09
C THR A 333 -10.24 4.16 10.91
N CYS A 334 -10.09 3.37 11.99
CA CYS A 334 -11.18 3.12 12.92
C CYS A 334 -11.70 4.41 13.55
N ASN A 335 -10.80 5.22 14.07
CA ASN A 335 -11.17 6.38 14.89
C ASN A 335 -11.69 7.55 14.06
N HIS A 336 -11.04 7.88 12.95
CA HIS A 336 -11.35 9.04 12.10
C HIS A 336 -12.11 8.66 10.83
N GLY A 337 -11.78 7.54 10.18
CA GLY A 337 -12.48 7.02 9.01
C GLY A 337 -13.80 6.31 9.34
N ARG A 338 -14.07 6.03 10.63
CA ARG A 338 -15.32 5.43 11.15
C ARG A 338 -15.56 4.01 10.64
N LEU A 339 -14.51 3.26 10.34
CA LEU A 339 -14.60 1.83 10.09
C LEU A 339 -14.46 1.03 11.39
N THR A 340 -15.18 -0.09 11.47
CA THR A 340 -15.00 -1.04 12.56
C THR A 340 -13.65 -1.75 12.47
N PRO A 341 -13.12 -2.33 13.54
CA PRO A 341 -11.89 -3.13 13.49
C PRO A 341 -11.91 -4.24 12.42
N ALA A 342 -13.05 -4.92 12.26
CA ALA A 342 -13.22 -5.94 11.22
C ALA A 342 -13.12 -5.34 9.80
N GLU A 343 -13.83 -4.24 9.54
CA GLU A 343 -13.76 -3.54 8.24
C GLU A 343 -12.35 -3.06 7.93
N THR A 344 -11.65 -2.57 8.93
CA THR A 344 -10.27 -2.09 8.79
C THR A 344 -9.28 -3.24 8.55
N LEU A 345 -9.44 -4.38 9.25
CA LEU A 345 -8.63 -5.57 9.00
C LEU A 345 -8.80 -6.07 7.57
N LYS A 346 -10.06 -6.17 7.09
CA LYS A 346 -10.34 -6.55 5.71
C LYS A 346 -9.76 -5.56 4.70
N GLY A 347 -9.78 -4.26 5.05
CA GLY A 347 -9.16 -3.18 4.29
C GLY A 347 -7.64 -3.25 4.20
N SER A 348 -6.97 -3.79 5.23
CA SER A 348 -5.50 -3.92 5.27
C SER A 348 -5.01 -5.30 4.83
N THR A 349 -5.89 -6.14 4.32
CA THR A 349 -5.61 -7.50 3.85
C THR A 349 -6.15 -7.70 2.43
N ILE A 350 -7.31 -8.36 2.26
CA ILE A 350 -7.80 -8.70 0.92
C ILE A 350 -8.13 -7.49 0.05
N TYR A 351 -8.68 -6.39 0.60
CA TYR A 351 -8.98 -5.22 -0.22
C TYR A 351 -7.73 -4.40 -0.58
N ALA A 352 -6.72 -4.37 0.30
CA ALA A 352 -5.41 -3.83 -0.06
C ALA A 352 -4.72 -4.70 -1.13
N ALA A 353 -4.83 -6.03 -1.05
CA ALA A 353 -4.34 -6.94 -2.09
C ALA A 353 -5.05 -6.70 -3.44
N LYS A 354 -6.37 -6.45 -3.44
CA LYS A 354 -7.11 -6.04 -4.65
C LYS A 354 -6.61 -4.72 -5.22
N ALA A 355 -6.34 -3.73 -4.37
CA ALA A 355 -5.83 -2.43 -4.81
C ALA A 355 -4.49 -2.50 -5.55
N ILE A 356 -3.75 -3.62 -5.40
CA ILE A 356 -2.48 -3.87 -6.07
C ILE A 356 -2.50 -5.14 -6.97
N GLY A 357 -3.69 -5.71 -7.24
CA GLY A 357 -3.88 -6.83 -8.17
C GLY A 357 -3.26 -8.16 -7.72
N THR A 358 -3.06 -8.37 -6.43
CA THR A 358 -2.42 -9.57 -5.86
C THR A 358 -3.37 -10.44 -5.03
N ASP A 359 -4.65 -10.12 -5.00
CA ASP A 359 -5.70 -10.80 -4.24
C ASP A 359 -5.87 -12.28 -4.59
N HIS A 360 -5.49 -12.68 -5.80
CA HIS A 360 -5.43 -14.08 -6.21
C HIS A 360 -4.35 -14.89 -5.49
N ARG A 361 -3.39 -14.24 -4.85
CA ARG A 361 -2.22 -14.87 -4.20
C ARG A 361 -2.11 -14.60 -2.72
N VAL A 362 -2.48 -13.39 -2.25
CA VAL A 362 -2.31 -12.92 -0.87
C VAL A 362 -3.57 -12.23 -0.35
N GLY A 363 -3.58 -11.81 0.90
CA GLY A 363 -4.64 -11.00 1.52
C GLY A 363 -5.75 -11.80 2.18
N SER A 364 -5.82 -13.12 1.99
CA SER A 364 -6.71 -14.02 2.73
C SER A 364 -6.04 -15.35 3.02
N LEU A 365 -6.51 -16.08 4.04
CA LEU A 365 -5.99 -17.38 4.45
C LEU A 365 -6.94 -18.49 3.98
N GLU A 366 -6.70 -18.94 2.75
CA GLU A 366 -7.47 -19.99 2.10
C GLU A 366 -6.57 -20.90 1.27
N PRO A 367 -6.97 -22.17 1.03
CA PRO A 367 -6.20 -23.10 0.23
C PRO A 367 -5.83 -22.54 -1.14
N GLY A 368 -4.56 -22.72 -1.55
CA GLY A 368 -4.02 -22.25 -2.82
C GLY A 368 -3.38 -20.86 -2.77
N LYS A 369 -3.55 -20.08 -1.70
CA LYS A 369 -2.86 -18.80 -1.51
C LYS A 369 -1.54 -18.97 -0.77
N SER A 370 -0.71 -17.92 -0.83
CA SER A 370 0.59 -17.88 -0.16
C SER A 370 0.41 -17.99 1.37
N ALA A 371 1.27 -18.77 1.99
CA ALA A 371 1.33 -18.92 3.44
C ALA A 371 2.00 -17.70 4.08
N ASP A 372 1.33 -16.55 3.93
CA ASP A 372 1.72 -15.24 4.47
C ASP A 372 0.73 -14.87 5.57
N PHE A 373 1.16 -14.95 6.84
CA PHE A 373 0.30 -14.64 7.98
C PHE A 373 1.11 -14.13 9.17
N ALA A 374 0.42 -13.45 10.07
CA ALA A 374 0.99 -12.92 11.30
C ALA A 374 0.25 -13.44 12.54
N VAL A 375 1.00 -13.85 13.54
CA VAL A 375 0.51 -14.15 14.89
C VAL A 375 0.53 -12.86 15.69
N ILE A 376 -0.63 -12.46 16.22
CA ILE A 376 -0.82 -11.18 16.89
C ILE A 376 -1.10 -11.40 18.38
N ASN A 377 -0.27 -10.79 19.21
CA ASN A 377 -0.40 -10.85 20.67
C ASN A 377 -1.46 -9.85 21.17
N SER A 378 -2.71 -10.16 20.85
CA SER A 378 -3.89 -9.42 21.31
C SER A 378 -5.04 -10.41 21.52
N PRO A 379 -5.94 -10.16 22.49
CA PRO A 379 -7.10 -11.04 22.71
C PRO A 379 -8.02 -11.17 21.50
N ASP A 380 -8.23 -10.06 20.79
CA ASP A 380 -9.03 -9.95 19.57
C ASP A 380 -8.69 -8.66 18.80
N ILE A 381 -9.26 -8.50 17.61
CA ILE A 381 -9.05 -7.33 16.76
C ILE A 381 -9.62 -6.04 17.34
N ASN A 382 -10.69 -6.11 18.13
CA ASN A 382 -11.28 -4.93 18.77
C ASN A 382 -10.32 -4.38 19.82
N PHE A 383 -9.76 -5.25 20.66
CA PHE A 383 -8.80 -4.86 21.68
C PHE A 383 -7.53 -4.30 21.04
N TRP A 384 -7.04 -4.90 19.95
CA TRP A 384 -5.88 -4.41 19.22
C TRP A 384 -6.08 -2.98 18.75
N MET A 385 -7.16 -2.70 18.02
CA MET A 385 -7.47 -1.36 17.52
C MET A 385 -7.76 -0.35 18.64
N TYR A 386 -8.51 -0.78 19.68
CA TYR A 386 -8.83 0.06 20.83
C TYR A 386 -7.59 0.48 21.63
N HIS A 387 -6.64 -0.44 21.83
CA HIS A 387 -5.49 -0.21 22.69
C HIS A 387 -4.41 0.68 22.07
N PHE A 388 -4.49 0.97 20.79
CA PHE A 388 -3.58 1.85 20.06
C PHE A 388 -2.09 1.48 20.24
N ARG A 389 -1.81 0.19 20.39
CA ARG A 389 -0.44 -0.34 20.50
C ARG A 389 0.07 -0.64 19.11
N GLY A 390 1.24 -0.08 18.77
CA GLY A 390 1.89 -0.31 17.50
C GLY A 390 2.23 -1.79 17.27
N THR A 391 3.40 -2.23 17.67
CA THR A 391 3.85 -3.60 17.39
C THR A 391 3.29 -4.58 18.41
N VAL A 392 2.31 -5.37 18.01
CA VAL A 392 1.80 -6.56 18.72
C VAL A 392 2.01 -7.83 17.90
N THR A 393 2.69 -7.73 16.79
CA THR A 393 3.11 -8.85 15.95
C THR A 393 4.15 -9.65 16.69
N ASP A 394 3.89 -10.93 16.90
CA ASP A 394 4.72 -11.86 17.66
C ASP A 394 5.54 -12.75 16.73
N GLN A 395 4.89 -13.37 15.75
CA GLN A 395 5.50 -14.19 14.72
C GLN A 395 4.98 -13.76 13.35
N ILE A 396 5.83 -13.86 12.35
CA ILE A 396 5.47 -13.57 10.95
C ILE A 396 5.91 -14.74 10.10
N PHE A 397 4.99 -15.23 9.29
CA PHE A 397 5.29 -16.24 8.28
C PHE A 397 5.19 -15.59 6.90
N LEU A 398 6.22 -15.76 6.10
CA LEU A 398 6.34 -15.27 4.74
C LEU A 398 6.69 -16.44 3.82
N LYS A 399 5.82 -16.72 2.87
CA LYS A 399 6.00 -17.87 1.97
C LYS A 399 6.23 -19.18 2.75
N GLY A 400 5.52 -19.31 3.88
CA GLY A 400 5.59 -20.46 4.77
C GLY A 400 6.85 -20.58 5.62
N LYS A 401 7.72 -19.58 5.66
CA LYS A 401 8.90 -19.55 6.52
C LYS A 401 8.72 -18.54 7.65
N GLU A 402 9.11 -18.90 8.85
CA GLU A 402 9.12 -17.98 9.98
C GLU A 402 10.15 -16.86 9.78
N GLY A 403 9.83 -15.63 10.20
CA GLY A 403 10.65 -14.44 9.96
C GLY A 403 12.09 -14.52 10.48
N ASN A 404 12.35 -15.33 11.48
CA ASN A 404 13.71 -15.57 12.01
C ASN A 404 14.57 -16.45 11.07
N GLU A 405 13.95 -17.28 10.23
CA GLU A 405 14.63 -18.14 9.24
C GLU A 405 14.98 -17.40 7.93
N LEU A 406 14.48 -16.17 7.78
CA LEU A 406 14.66 -15.37 6.57
C LEU A 406 15.98 -14.56 6.57
N GLN A 407 16.75 -14.61 7.67
CA GLN A 407 18.01 -13.87 7.83
C GLN A 407 19.28 -14.73 7.54
N GLU A 408 19.11 -16.02 7.26
CA GLU A 408 20.18 -16.93 6.82
C GLU A 408 20.16 -17.14 5.28
#